data_a1c456bd50c6b699f82cc2510237b1c6
#
_entry.id   a1c456bd50c6b699f82cc2510237b1c6
#
_cell.length_a   1.000
_cell.length_b   1.000
_cell.length_c   1.000
_cell.angle_alpha   90.00
_cell.angle_beta   90.00
_cell.angle_gamma   90.00
#
_symmetry.space_group_name_H-M   'P 1'
#
loop_
_entity.id
_entity.type
_entity.pdbx_description
1 polymer ?
#
loop_
_entity_poly.entity_id
_entity_poly.type
_entity_poly.pdbx_seq_one_letter_code
_entity_poly.pdbx_strand_id
1 'polypeptide(L)'
;MPLITLPDGNTIEFPNKVTGLEVAEKISKSLSKQATIISVNEELKDLSFVIDEDCSVKIFTSKDKEGLETIRHDTAHITAMAVQELFPGTQVTIGPIIENGFYYDFSRKEPFTEDDLNKIENKMKEIVDRDVPTTREVWKRDKAISHFKDKGEIYKAEIIESIPQGEDVSIYFHGDWHDLCRGPHLSSTGKIGKYFKLTKVSGAYWRGDSNNEMLQRIYGTSWASQKDLDEYLKRIEEAEKRDHRKLGKEMDLFHFREESPGSVFWHEKGWKLFQKLVAYMRARQEKAGYKEVNTPEILDRSLWEKSGHWEKYGEHMYTSQTPDEKIFAIKPMNCPGHVQVFNQGLKSYRDLPLRISEFGKVHRYEPSGALHGLLRVRAFTQDDAHIFCTEDQITSECLIVTNLILDIYKDLGFEDVILKYSDRPDLRVGDDNVWDKAEKALLDAVKASKLQYTINKGEGAFYGPKIEFVLRDAIGRDWQCGTLQVDLNLPGRLDASFVDKDGTKKIPVMLHRALFGSLERFIGILIENYAGKFPFWIAPLQAVVIPISEEFDSYAKEVNEKINNAGISSEVDLKNHNLNYKIREHSLSKIPLLLICGKKEVDSNSVTIRRLDTNKQENMELNLFLETFSALNKA
;
A
#
# COMPACT_ATOMS: atom_id res chain seq x y z
N MET A 1 -7.32 7.46 -49.27
CA MET A 1 -6.44 8.51 -48.71
C MET A 1 -6.88 8.75 -47.29
N PRO A 2 -6.15 8.23 -46.29
CA PRO A 2 -6.59 8.38 -44.91
C PRO A 2 -6.42 9.80 -44.41
N LEU A 3 -7.44 10.31 -43.72
CA LEU A 3 -7.42 11.58 -42.99
C LEU A 3 -7.15 11.25 -41.50
N ILE A 4 -6.00 11.69 -41.01
CA ILE A 4 -5.56 11.44 -39.63
C ILE A 4 -5.93 12.65 -38.77
N THR A 5 -6.74 12.43 -37.73
CA THR A 5 -7.09 13.46 -36.74
C THR A 5 -6.17 13.32 -35.51
N LEU A 6 -5.47 14.38 -35.16
CA LEU A 6 -4.60 14.44 -33.98
C LEU A 6 -5.37 14.87 -32.73
N PRO A 7 -4.81 14.66 -31.51
CA PRO A 7 -5.49 15.00 -30.25
C PRO A 7 -5.84 16.49 -30.07
N ASP A 8 -5.13 17.39 -30.77
CA ASP A 8 -5.37 18.83 -30.77
C ASP A 8 -6.47 19.25 -31.77
N GLY A 9 -7.08 18.28 -32.48
CA GLY A 9 -8.09 18.52 -33.51
C GLY A 9 -7.54 18.83 -34.90
N ASN A 10 -6.23 18.94 -35.07
CA ASN A 10 -5.60 19.12 -36.39
C ASN A 10 -5.74 17.84 -37.22
N THR A 11 -5.85 17.99 -38.51
CA THR A 11 -5.94 16.88 -39.47
C THR A 11 -4.79 16.85 -40.44
N ILE A 12 -4.32 15.66 -40.79
CA ILE A 12 -3.27 15.43 -41.78
C ILE A 12 -3.80 14.43 -42.82
N GLU A 13 -3.81 14.84 -44.08
CA GLU A 13 -4.21 13.95 -45.19
C GLU A 13 -2.96 13.29 -45.81
N PHE A 14 -3.06 11.98 -46.08
CA PHE A 14 -2.01 11.22 -46.75
C PHE A 14 -2.51 10.65 -48.08
N PRO A 15 -1.69 10.72 -49.16
CA PRO A 15 -2.11 10.28 -50.49
C PRO A 15 -2.26 8.75 -50.59
N ASN A 16 -1.62 7.99 -49.70
CA ASN A 16 -1.62 6.53 -49.66
C ASN A 16 -1.79 6.05 -48.21
N LYS A 17 -1.93 4.73 -48.06
CA LYS A 17 -1.79 4.09 -46.75
C LYS A 17 -0.51 4.57 -46.06
N VAL A 18 -0.56 4.78 -44.76
CA VAL A 18 0.52 5.37 -43.98
C VAL A 18 0.74 4.56 -42.69
N THR A 19 1.99 4.50 -42.25
CA THR A 19 2.34 3.90 -40.94
C THR A 19 2.33 4.94 -39.84
N GLY A 20 2.20 4.48 -38.58
CA GLY A 20 2.31 5.36 -37.42
C GLY A 20 3.64 6.12 -37.35
N LEU A 21 4.73 5.50 -37.80
CA LEU A 21 6.03 6.16 -37.90
C LEU A 21 6.02 7.31 -38.91
N GLU A 22 5.47 7.11 -40.09
CA GLU A 22 5.35 8.15 -41.13
C GLU A 22 4.45 9.30 -40.66
N VAL A 23 3.39 9.02 -39.90
CA VAL A 23 2.59 10.08 -39.25
C VAL A 23 3.45 10.89 -38.29
N ALA A 24 4.24 10.22 -37.44
CA ALA A 24 5.16 10.92 -36.54
C ALA A 24 6.21 11.75 -37.25
N GLU A 25 6.79 11.26 -38.37
CA GLU A 25 7.74 11.96 -39.21
C GLU A 25 7.14 13.21 -39.88
N LYS A 26 5.89 13.12 -40.30
CA LYS A 26 5.16 14.23 -40.91
C LYS A 26 4.92 15.36 -39.92
N ILE A 27 4.70 15.02 -38.62
CA ILE A 27 4.55 16.01 -37.55
C ILE A 27 5.91 16.65 -37.24
N SER A 28 6.92 15.85 -36.89
CA SER A 28 8.29 16.33 -36.72
C SER A 28 9.32 15.19 -36.64
N LYS A 29 10.55 15.47 -37.15
CA LYS A 29 11.70 14.55 -37.03
C LYS A 29 12.12 14.27 -35.58
N SER A 30 11.83 15.18 -34.65
CA SER A 30 12.10 14.97 -33.23
C SER A 30 11.11 13.97 -32.63
N LEU A 31 9.85 14.09 -32.97
CA LEU A 31 8.79 13.19 -32.48
C LEU A 31 8.99 11.78 -33.00
N SER A 32 9.29 11.60 -34.31
CA SER A 32 9.50 10.26 -34.89
C SER A 32 10.66 9.49 -34.22
N LYS A 33 11.71 10.21 -33.78
CA LYS A 33 12.84 9.59 -33.05
C LYS A 33 12.46 9.16 -31.62
N GLN A 34 11.53 9.87 -30.98
CA GLN A 34 11.10 9.64 -29.61
C GLN A 34 9.84 8.76 -29.50
N ALA A 35 9.11 8.60 -30.61
CA ALA A 35 7.91 7.79 -30.67
C ALA A 35 8.20 6.33 -30.31
N THR A 36 7.35 5.78 -29.46
CA THR A 36 7.39 4.39 -29.01
C THR A 36 6.29 3.57 -29.68
N ILE A 37 5.04 4.01 -29.55
CA ILE A 37 3.82 3.38 -30.11
C ILE A 37 2.83 4.48 -30.50
N ILE A 38 1.72 4.06 -31.10
CA ILE A 38 0.55 4.91 -31.39
C ILE A 38 -0.73 4.33 -30.80
N SER A 39 -1.78 5.16 -30.67
CA SER A 39 -3.14 4.65 -30.66
C SER A 39 -3.87 5.02 -31.95
N VAL A 40 -4.66 4.11 -32.47
CA VAL A 40 -5.55 4.31 -33.59
C VAL A 40 -6.98 4.07 -33.08
N ASN A 41 -7.82 5.09 -33.09
CA ASN A 41 -9.17 5.06 -32.51
C ASN A 41 -9.17 4.47 -31.06
N GLU A 42 -8.26 4.98 -30.22
CA GLU A 42 -8.03 4.60 -28.82
C GLU A 42 -7.39 3.20 -28.62
N GLU A 43 -7.18 2.41 -29.66
CA GLU A 43 -6.50 1.11 -29.56
C GLU A 43 -4.99 1.24 -29.79
N LEU A 44 -4.18 0.72 -28.87
CA LEU A 44 -2.71 0.77 -28.96
C LEU A 44 -2.19 -0.14 -30.09
N LYS A 45 -1.28 0.41 -30.90
CA LYS A 45 -0.65 -0.27 -32.06
C LYS A 45 0.83 0.04 -32.14
N ASP A 46 1.57 -0.87 -32.81
CA ASP A 46 2.97 -0.65 -33.17
C ASP A 46 3.10 0.57 -34.11
N LEU A 47 4.26 1.23 -34.12
CA LEU A 47 4.56 2.29 -35.08
C LEU A 47 4.53 1.82 -36.54
N SER A 48 4.73 0.51 -36.79
CA SER A 48 4.67 -0.14 -38.11
C SER A 48 3.24 -0.44 -38.57
N PHE A 49 2.23 -0.23 -37.71
CA PHE A 49 0.84 -0.49 -38.09
C PHE A 49 0.42 0.39 -39.27
N VAL A 50 -0.16 -0.23 -40.30
CA VAL A 50 -0.61 0.42 -41.53
C VAL A 50 -2.02 0.95 -41.34
N ILE A 51 -2.19 2.25 -41.52
CA ILE A 51 -3.45 2.98 -41.46
C ILE A 51 -3.93 3.20 -42.89
N ASP A 52 -5.12 2.73 -43.21
CA ASP A 52 -5.71 2.82 -44.55
C ASP A 52 -7.10 3.49 -44.61
N GLU A 53 -7.64 3.85 -43.43
CA GLU A 53 -8.93 4.52 -43.24
C GLU A 53 -8.77 5.80 -42.40
N ASP A 54 -9.79 6.66 -42.46
CA ASP A 54 -9.86 7.85 -41.62
C ASP A 54 -9.93 7.45 -40.13
N CYS A 55 -9.08 8.02 -39.31
CA CYS A 55 -9.01 7.66 -37.90
C CYS A 55 -8.40 8.77 -37.02
N SER A 56 -8.60 8.63 -35.72
CA SER A 56 -7.85 9.41 -34.71
C SER A 56 -6.53 8.71 -34.35
N VAL A 57 -5.44 9.48 -34.32
CA VAL A 57 -4.12 8.95 -33.95
C VAL A 57 -3.49 9.80 -32.88
N LYS A 58 -3.02 9.13 -31.81
CA LYS A 58 -2.16 9.73 -30.77
C LYS A 58 -0.82 9.02 -30.77
N ILE A 59 0.27 9.77 -30.72
CA ILE A 59 1.63 9.24 -30.67
C ILE A 59 2.11 9.30 -29.22
N PHE A 60 2.70 8.21 -28.75
CA PHE A 60 3.25 8.11 -27.41
C PHE A 60 4.77 8.07 -27.46
N THR A 61 5.40 8.59 -26.43
CA THR A 61 6.85 8.61 -26.20
C THR A 61 7.19 7.89 -24.89
N SER A 62 8.47 7.72 -24.60
CA SER A 62 8.92 7.17 -23.31
C SER A 62 8.51 7.99 -22.07
N LYS A 63 8.02 9.23 -22.26
CA LYS A 63 7.51 10.08 -21.17
C LYS A 63 6.04 9.84 -20.86
N ASP A 64 5.33 9.21 -21.77
CA ASP A 64 3.93 8.83 -21.60
C ASP A 64 3.87 7.47 -20.91
N LYS A 65 2.81 7.25 -20.11
CA LYS A 65 2.60 5.99 -19.38
C LYS A 65 2.63 4.79 -20.32
N GLU A 66 1.87 4.86 -21.39
CA GLU A 66 1.72 3.78 -22.38
C GLU A 66 3.05 3.49 -23.09
N GLY A 67 3.82 4.53 -23.40
CA GLY A 67 5.14 4.40 -24.00
C GLY A 67 6.17 3.76 -23.06
N LEU A 68 6.15 4.11 -21.78
CA LEU A 68 7.02 3.50 -20.76
C LEU A 68 6.61 2.06 -20.46
N GLU A 69 5.31 1.76 -20.43
CA GLU A 69 4.79 0.39 -20.28
C GLU A 69 5.24 -0.50 -21.44
N THR A 70 5.27 0.02 -22.68
CA THR A 70 5.80 -0.71 -23.84
C THR A 70 7.30 -0.97 -23.70
N ILE A 71 8.10 -0.01 -23.23
CA ILE A 71 9.53 -0.21 -22.93
C ILE A 71 9.71 -1.35 -21.92
N ARG A 72 8.90 -1.38 -20.85
CA ARG A 72 8.94 -2.45 -19.84
C ARG A 72 8.56 -3.81 -20.43
N HIS A 73 7.55 -3.83 -21.28
CA HIS A 73 7.12 -5.04 -21.98
C HIS A 73 8.23 -5.61 -22.87
N ASP A 74 8.86 -4.77 -23.69
CA ASP A 74 9.99 -5.18 -24.54
C ASP A 74 11.22 -5.56 -23.73
N THR A 75 11.44 -4.91 -22.56
CA THR A 75 12.51 -5.33 -21.65
C THR A 75 12.26 -6.73 -21.10
N ALA A 76 11.00 -7.13 -20.85
CA ALA A 76 10.66 -8.50 -20.50
C ALA A 76 11.01 -9.49 -21.63
N HIS A 77 10.72 -9.14 -22.89
CA HIS A 77 11.08 -9.97 -24.04
C HIS A 77 12.59 -10.13 -24.22
N ILE A 78 13.39 -9.05 -24.12
CA ILE A 78 14.86 -9.20 -24.20
C ILE A 78 15.44 -9.92 -22.98
N THR A 79 14.75 -9.92 -21.83
CA THR A 79 15.14 -10.76 -20.69
C THR A 79 14.96 -12.24 -21.05
N ALA A 80 13.82 -12.62 -21.64
CA ALA A 80 13.57 -13.99 -22.11
C ALA A 80 14.58 -14.42 -23.18
N MET A 81 14.84 -13.55 -24.16
CA MET A 81 15.86 -13.78 -25.20
C MET A 81 17.25 -13.98 -24.59
N ALA A 82 17.68 -13.12 -23.67
CA ALA A 82 18.97 -13.23 -22.99
C ALA A 82 19.10 -14.52 -22.17
N VAL A 83 18.03 -14.92 -21.48
CA VAL A 83 18.01 -16.17 -20.71
C VAL A 83 18.17 -17.37 -21.65
N GLN A 84 17.45 -17.43 -22.75
CA GLN A 84 17.56 -18.55 -23.69
C GLN A 84 18.91 -18.59 -24.43
N GLU A 85 19.53 -17.44 -24.71
CA GLU A 85 20.88 -17.40 -25.29
C GLU A 85 21.93 -17.88 -24.29
N LEU A 86 21.83 -17.57 -23.01
CA LEU A 86 22.79 -17.95 -21.98
C LEU A 86 22.58 -19.37 -21.43
N PHE A 87 21.31 -19.79 -21.38
CA PHE A 87 20.88 -21.05 -20.77
C PHE A 87 19.98 -21.83 -21.73
N PRO A 88 20.57 -22.45 -22.77
CA PRO A 88 19.82 -23.23 -23.75
C PRO A 88 18.98 -24.32 -23.10
N GLY A 89 17.74 -24.49 -23.61
CA GLY A 89 16.77 -25.45 -23.07
C GLY A 89 15.91 -24.88 -21.92
N THR A 90 16.12 -23.66 -21.48
CA THR A 90 15.19 -22.96 -20.58
C THR A 90 13.90 -22.61 -21.34
N GLN A 91 12.76 -23.03 -20.82
CA GLN A 91 11.46 -22.69 -21.40
C GLN A 91 10.96 -21.35 -20.88
N VAL A 92 10.42 -20.55 -21.76
CA VAL A 92 9.81 -19.25 -21.45
C VAL A 92 8.29 -19.39 -21.34
N THR A 93 7.68 -18.68 -20.39
CA THR A 93 6.25 -18.76 -20.17
C THR A 93 5.54 -17.44 -20.43
N ILE A 94 5.41 -16.57 -19.43
CA ILE A 94 4.77 -15.26 -19.55
C ILE A 94 5.65 -14.19 -18.91
N GLY A 95 5.59 -12.98 -19.48
CA GLY A 95 6.35 -11.80 -19.02
C GLY A 95 5.49 -10.54 -18.96
N PRO A 96 4.52 -10.44 -18.04
CA PRO A 96 3.68 -9.27 -17.94
C PRO A 96 4.42 -8.07 -17.31
N ILE A 97 3.96 -6.89 -17.66
CA ILE A 97 4.32 -5.65 -16.96
C ILE A 97 3.63 -5.61 -15.59
N ILE A 98 4.29 -4.96 -14.65
CA ILE A 98 3.76 -4.64 -13.32
C ILE A 98 4.01 -3.15 -13.03
N GLU A 99 3.46 -2.64 -11.95
CA GLU A 99 3.75 -1.28 -11.51
C GLU A 99 5.27 -1.09 -11.35
N ASN A 100 5.84 -0.13 -12.05
CA ASN A 100 7.26 0.21 -12.07
C ASN A 100 8.23 -0.87 -12.60
N GLY A 101 7.76 -1.90 -13.31
CA GLY A 101 8.62 -2.94 -13.83
C GLY A 101 7.93 -4.02 -14.62
N PHE A 102 8.53 -5.19 -14.59
CA PHE A 102 8.05 -6.41 -15.24
C PHE A 102 8.55 -7.63 -14.48
N TYR A 103 8.01 -8.78 -14.79
CA TYR A 103 8.64 -10.06 -14.48
C TYR A 103 8.56 -10.99 -15.68
N TYR A 104 9.37 -12.06 -15.66
CA TYR A 104 9.24 -13.16 -16.61
C TYR A 104 9.42 -14.50 -15.90
N ASP A 105 8.57 -15.48 -16.22
CA ASP A 105 8.58 -16.82 -15.63
C ASP A 105 9.30 -17.82 -16.55
N PHE A 106 10.16 -18.62 -15.96
CA PHE A 106 11.01 -19.60 -16.64
C PHE A 106 10.86 -20.98 -16.01
N SER A 107 10.77 -22.03 -16.85
CA SER A 107 10.98 -23.41 -16.41
C SER A 107 12.42 -23.82 -16.70
N ARG A 108 13.18 -24.08 -15.63
CA ARG A 108 14.59 -24.49 -15.67
C ARG A 108 14.89 -25.39 -14.47
N LYS A 109 15.68 -26.44 -14.67
CA LYS A 109 16.03 -27.39 -13.61
C LYS A 109 16.93 -26.78 -12.52
N GLU A 110 17.93 -25.99 -12.93
CA GLU A 110 18.84 -25.32 -12.00
C GLU A 110 18.30 -23.94 -11.63
N PRO A 111 18.34 -23.55 -10.33
CA PRO A 111 17.90 -22.23 -9.91
C PRO A 111 18.82 -21.13 -10.43
N PHE A 112 18.24 -19.97 -10.76
CA PHE A 112 19.01 -18.76 -11.05
C PHE A 112 19.65 -18.22 -9.78
N THR A 113 20.90 -17.78 -9.92
CA THR A 113 21.69 -17.13 -8.87
C THR A 113 21.73 -15.61 -9.09
N GLU A 114 22.21 -14.85 -8.09
CA GLU A 114 22.48 -13.41 -8.25
C GLU A 114 23.53 -13.12 -9.34
N ASP A 115 24.53 -13.97 -9.47
CA ASP A 115 25.54 -13.87 -10.54
C ASP A 115 24.93 -14.09 -11.92
N ASP A 116 23.92 -14.96 -12.03
CA ASP A 116 23.21 -15.18 -13.29
C ASP A 116 22.38 -13.94 -13.67
N LEU A 117 21.78 -13.23 -12.71
CA LEU A 117 21.11 -11.97 -13.01
C LEU A 117 22.05 -10.94 -13.64
N ASN A 118 23.27 -10.82 -13.15
CA ASN A 118 24.28 -9.92 -13.72
C ASN A 118 24.68 -10.33 -15.14
N LYS A 119 24.84 -11.64 -15.41
CA LYS A 119 25.14 -12.16 -16.75
C LYS A 119 24.00 -11.90 -17.72
N ILE A 120 22.75 -12.15 -17.29
CA ILE A 120 21.54 -11.89 -18.08
C ILE A 120 21.44 -10.40 -18.42
N GLU A 121 21.62 -9.52 -17.44
CA GLU A 121 21.56 -8.07 -17.64
C GLU A 121 22.62 -7.57 -18.63
N ASN A 122 23.85 -8.11 -18.58
CA ASN A 122 24.87 -7.78 -19.56
C ASN A 122 24.50 -8.29 -20.96
N LYS A 123 23.93 -9.49 -21.06
CA LYS A 123 23.42 -10.03 -22.32
C LYS A 123 22.26 -9.21 -22.89
N MET A 124 21.35 -8.74 -22.05
CA MET A 124 20.29 -7.82 -22.46
C MET A 124 20.86 -6.53 -23.08
N LYS A 125 21.93 -5.96 -22.48
CA LYS A 125 22.63 -4.78 -23.04
C LYS A 125 23.24 -5.06 -24.40
N GLU A 126 23.81 -6.26 -24.63
CA GLU A 126 24.30 -6.68 -25.93
C GLU A 126 23.17 -6.83 -26.96
N ILE A 127 21.99 -7.32 -26.54
CA ILE A 127 20.82 -7.45 -27.41
C ILE A 127 20.29 -6.06 -27.82
N VAL A 128 20.26 -5.11 -26.89
CA VAL A 128 19.94 -3.70 -27.21
C VAL A 128 20.92 -3.12 -28.23
N ASP A 129 22.23 -3.38 -28.08
CA ASP A 129 23.25 -2.88 -29.01
C ASP A 129 23.15 -3.49 -30.41
N ARG A 130 22.58 -4.70 -30.53
CA ARG A 130 22.34 -5.30 -31.86
C ARG A 130 21.30 -4.54 -32.67
N ASP A 131 20.40 -3.79 -32.01
CA ASP A 131 19.32 -2.98 -32.61
C ASP A 131 18.54 -3.71 -33.71
N VAL A 132 18.15 -4.94 -33.41
CA VAL A 132 17.39 -5.78 -34.37
C VAL A 132 15.95 -5.30 -34.47
N PRO A 133 15.39 -5.22 -35.72
CA PRO A 133 14.03 -4.78 -35.92
C PRO A 133 13.02 -5.76 -35.29
N THR A 134 11.92 -5.19 -34.78
CA THR A 134 10.76 -5.96 -34.32
C THR A 134 9.74 -6.09 -35.46
N THR A 135 9.32 -7.32 -35.76
CA THR A 135 8.30 -7.58 -36.77
C THR A 135 7.18 -8.45 -36.20
N ARG A 136 5.97 -8.25 -36.69
CA ARG A 136 4.78 -8.95 -36.25
C ARG A 136 4.24 -9.83 -37.37
N GLU A 137 3.98 -11.11 -37.06
CA GLU A 137 3.24 -12.02 -37.94
C GLU A 137 1.97 -12.49 -37.24
N VAL A 138 0.96 -12.78 -38.04
CA VAL A 138 -0.28 -13.39 -37.56
C VAL A 138 -0.33 -14.83 -38.06
N TRP A 139 -0.36 -15.78 -37.15
CA TRP A 139 -0.37 -17.19 -37.45
C TRP A 139 -1.70 -17.83 -37.10
N LYS A 140 -2.07 -18.86 -37.89
CA LYS A 140 -3.15 -19.76 -37.53
C LYS A 140 -2.80 -20.47 -36.22
N ARG A 141 -3.76 -20.55 -35.28
CA ARG A 141 -3.62 -21.15 -33.96
C ARG A 141 -2.91 -22.52 -34.02
N ASP A 142 -3.36 -23.43 -34.87
CA ASP A 142 -2.80 -24.80 -34.97
C ASP A 142 -1.36 -24.80 -35.48
N LYS A 143 -0.99 -23.89 -36.40
CA LYS A 143 0.40 -23.69 -36.85
C LYS A 143 1.27 -23.26 -35.69
N ALA A 144 0.80 -22.32 -34.86
CA ALA A 144 1.55 -21.81 -33.71
C ALA A 144 1.76 -22.91 -32.66
N ILE A 145 0.70 -23.71 -32.35
CA ILE A 145 0.80 -24.83 -31.40
C ILE A 145 1.87 -25.83 -31.86
N SER A 146 1.80 -26.27 -33.11
CA SER A 146 2.80 -27.22 -33.63
C SER A 146 4.22 -26.65 -33.56
N HIS A 147 4.40 -25.40 -33.97
CA HIS A 147 5.70 -24.73 -33.97
C HIS A 147 6.32 -24.66 -32.57
N PHE A 148 5.56 -24.22 -31.56
CA PHE A 148 6.09 -24.13 -30.20
C PHE A 148 6.33 -25.50 -29.56
N LYS A 149 5.53 -26.52 -29.88
CA LYS A 149 5.77 -27.91 -29.48
C LYS A 149 7.05 -28.48 -30.09
N ASP A 150 7.27 -28.24 -31.38
CA ASP A 150 8.49 -28.69 -32.08
C ASP A 150 9.75 -28.03 -31.54
N LYS A 151 9.65 -26.80 -31.04
CA LYS A 151 10.74 -26.09 -30.33
C LYS A 151 10.93 -26.52 -28.88
N GLY A 152 10.05 -27.35 -28.33
CA GLY A 152 10.09 -27.74 -26.92
C GLY A 152 9.50 -26.70 -25.96
N GLU A 153 8.87 -25.63 -26.46
CA GLU A 153 8.22 -24.56 -25.69
C GLU A 153 6.79 -24.97 -25.28
N ILE A 154 6.70 -25.95 -24.38
CA ILE A 154 5.45 -26.60 -24.00
C ILE A 154 4.46 -25.60 -23.39
N TYR A 155 4.95 -24.71 -22.50
CA TYR A 155 4.10 -23.69 -21.85
C TYR A 155 3.48 -22.71 -22.85
N LYS A 156 4.24 -22.31 -23.90
CA LYS A 156 3.68 -21.46 -24.98
C LYS A 156 2.61 -22.20 -25.75
N ALA A 157 2.81 -23.48 -26.06
CA ALA A 157 1.79 -24.29 -26.72
C ALA A 157 0.52 -24.41 -25.87
N GLU A 158 0.63 -24.65 -24.55
CA GLU A 158 -0.51 -24.70 -23.63
C GLU A 158 -1.26 -23.36 -23.54
N ILE A 159 -0.55 -22.22 -23.56
CA ILE A 159 -1.18 -20.90 -23.58
C ILE A 159 -2.01 -20.74 -24.85
N ILE A 160 -1.45 -21.12 -26.01
CA ILE A 160 -2.16 -21.02 -27.29
C ILE A 160 -3.35 -21.99 -27.33
N GLU A 161 -3.23 -23.18 -26.74
CA GLU A 161 -4.33 -24.14 -26.63
C GLU A 161 -5.51 -23.61 -25.80
N SER A 162 -5.27 -22.68 -24.87
CA SER A 162 -6.35 -22.03 -24.10
C SER A 162 -7.07 -20.92 -24.87
N ILE A 163 -6.55 -20.47 -26.02
CA ILE A 163 -7.19 -19.49 -26.90
C ILE A 163 -8.32 -20.17 -27.66
N PRO A 164 -9.52 -19.54 -27.82
CA PRO A 164 -10.65 -20.12 -28.53
C PRO A 164 -10.30 -20.59 -29.95
N GLN A 165 -10.97 -21.67 -30.40
CA GLN A 165 -10.80 -22.16 -31.77
C GLN A 165 -11.26 -21.11 -32.77
N GLY A 166 -10.45 -20.93 -33.84
CA GLY A 166 -10.74 -19.98 -34.92
C GLY A 166 -10.12 -18.58 -34.71
N GLU A 167 -9.52 -18.31 -33.57
CA GLU A 167 -8.74 -17.09 -33.36
C GLU A 167 -7.30 -17.30 -33.86
N ASP A 168 -6.80 -16.29 -34.59
CA ASP A 168 -5.41 -16.23 -35.03
C ASP A 168 -4.56 -15.62 -33.90
N VAL A 169 -3.29 -15.98 -33.84
CA VAL A 169 -2.36 -15.51 -32.79
C VAL A 169 -1.26 -14.65 -33.36
N SER A 170 -0.85 -13.60 -32.62
CA SER A 170 0.26 -12.77 -33.01
C SER A 170 1.56 -13.33 -32.48
N ILE A 171 2.57 -13.40 -33.35
CA ILE A 171 3.95 -13.76 -33.03
C ILE A 171 4.82 -12.53 -33.34
N TYR A 172 5.62 -12.12 -32.36
CA TYR A 172 6.56 -11.02 -32.52
C TYR A 172 7.98 -11.57 -32.62
N PHE A 173 8.72 -11.09 -33.61
CA PHE A 173 10.09 -11.47 -33.90
C PHE A 173 11.05 -10.33 -33.52
N HIS A 174 12.13 -10.67 -32.84
CA HIS A 174 13.29 -9.84 -32.62
C HIS A 174 14.50 -10.50 -33.28
N GLY A 175 14.69 -10.27 -34.58
CA GLY A 175 15.59 -11.06 -35.41
C GLY A 175 15.14 -12.50 -35.52
N ASP A 176 16.01 -13.45 -35.16
CA ASP A 176 15.71 -14.90 -35.21
C ASP A 176 14.91 -15.39 -33.98
N TRP A 177 14.91 -14.62 -32.89
CA TRP A 177 14.14 -14.95 -31.69
C TRP A 177 12.69 -14.43 -31.82
N HIS A 178 11.73 -15.22 -31.32
CA HIS A 178 10.32 -14.82 -31.38
C HIS A 178 9.54 -15.37 -30.20
N ASP A 179 8.44 -14.69 -29.91
CA ASP A 179 7.53 -15.03 -28.82
C ASP A 179 6.06 -14.79 -29.19
N LEU A 180 5.17 -15.54 -28.53
CA LEU A 180 3.74 -15.30 -28.54
C LEU A 180 3.43 -14.01 -27.77
N CYS A 181 2.86 -13.01 -28.44
CA CYS A 181 2.52 -11.76 -27.80
C CYS A 181 1.38 -11.02 -28.50
N ARG A 182 0.61 -10.24 -27.73
CA ARG A 182 -0.44 -9.38 -28.28
C ARG A 182 0.08 -8.03 -28.77
N GLY A 183 1.25 -7.61 -28.27
CA GLY A 183 1.79 -6.27 -28.51
C GLY A 183 1.06 -5.16 -27.74
N PRO A 184 1.28 -3.86 -28.06
CA PRO A 184 2.26 -3.43 -29.06
C PRO A 184 3.71 -3.51 -28.59
N HIS A 185 4.65 -3.42 -29.55
CA HIS A 185 6.09 -3.43 -29.32
C HIS A 185 6.79 -2.22 -29.93
N LEU A 186 8.00 -1.93 -29.45
CA LEU A 186 8.91 -0.96 -30.05
C LEU A 186 9.40 -1.43 -31.43
N SER A 187 9.83 -0.49 -32.28
CA SER A 187 10.27 -0.81 -33.65
C SER A 187 11.56 -1.63 -33.73
N SER A 188 12.38 -1.61 -32.70
CA SER A 188 13.62 -2.41 -32.61
C SER A 188 14.09 -2.58 -31.16
N THR A 189 14.96 -3.55 -30.90
CA THR A 189 15.53 -3.78 -29.56
C THR A 189 16.38 -2.61 -29.06
N GLY A 190 16.98 -1.82 -29.96
CA GLY A 190 17.76 -0.63 -29.61
C GLY A 190 16.89 0.50 -29.03
N LYS A 191 15.60 0.54 -29.34
CA LYS A 191 14.66 1.53 -28.82
C LYS A 191 14.31 1.34 -27.34
N ILE A 192 14.59 0.16 -26.77
CA ILE A 192 14.41 -0.13 -25.34
C ILE A 192 15.32 0.76 -24.49
N GLY A 193 16.54 1.03 -24.96
CA GLY A 193 17.58 1.68 -24.18
C GLY A 193 18.20 0.73 -23.15
N LYS A 194 19.16 1.22 -22.38
CA LYS A 194 19.91 0.41 -21.39
C LYS A 194 19.57 0.77 -19.93
N TYR A 195 18.46 1.43 -19.72
CA TYR A 195 18.05 1.96 -18.41
C TYR A 195 17.17 0.97 -17.67
N PHE A 196 17.66 -0.27 -17.50
CA PHE A 196 16.96 -1.37 -16.81
C PHE A 196 17.86 -2.03 -15.77
N LYS A 197 17.20 -2.72 -14.82
CA LYS A 197 17.86 -3.51 -13.78
C LYS A 197 17.04 -4.76 -13.48
N LEU A 198 17.67 -5.92 -13.41
CA LEU A 198 17.08 -7.11 -12.84
C LEU A 198 17.23 -7.06 -11.32
N THR A 199 16.16 -7.31 -10.57
CA THR A 199 16.12 -7.01 -9.14
C THR A 199 16.14 -8.23 -8.25
N LYS A 200 15.41 -9.28 -8.60
CA LYS A 200 15.36 -10.51 -7.78
C LYS A 200 14.85 -11.72 -8.56
N VAL A 201 15.11 -12.91 -7.99
CA VAL A 201 14.49 -14.17 -8.39
C VAL A 201 13.54 -14.64 -7.29
N SER A 202 12.41 -15.24 -7.66
CA SER A 202 11.51 -15.95 -6.74
C SER A 202 10.89 -17.17 -7.42
N GLY A 203 10.34 -18.09 -6.61
CA GLY A 203 9.46 -19.14 -7.11
C GLY A 203 8.07 -18.59 -7.45
N ALA A 204 7.42 -19.18 -8.44
CA ALA A 204 6.01 -18.91 -8.77
C ALA A 204 5.39 -20.19 -9.35
N TYR A 205 4.21 -20.58 -8.88
CA TYR A 205 3.50 -21.73 -9.46
C TYR A 205 2.90 -21.38 -10.81
N TRP A 206 3.00 -22.31 -11.77
CA TRP A 206 2.38 -22.16 -13.08
C TRP A 206 0.88 -21.88 -12.92
N ARG A 207 0.38 -20.83 -13.58
CA ARG A 207 -1.01 -20.33 -13.49
C ARG A 207 -1.48 -19.99 -12.06
N GLY A 208 -0.55 -19.79 -11.12
CA GLY A 208 -0.88 -19.45 -9.73
C GLY A 208 -1.45 -20.60 -8.90
N ASP A 209 -1.49 -21.83 -9.42
CA ASP A 209 -1.98 -23.01 -8.72
C ASP A 209 -0.82 -23.78 -8.08
N SER A 210 -0.86 -23.95 -6.76
CA SER A 210 0.16 -24.66 -5.99
C SER A 210 0.31 -26.15 -6.32
N ASN A 211 -0.64 -26.73 -7.07
CA ASN A 211 -0.57 -28.10 -7.57
C ASN A 211 0.26 -28.21 -8.86
N ASN A 212 0.53 -27.10 -9.53
CA ASN A 212 1.31 -27.05 -10.75
C ASN A 212 2.82 -26.91 -10.46
N GLU A 213 3.62 -27.06 -11.52
CA GLU A 213 5.08 -26.91 -11.43
C GLU A 213 5.50 -25.52 -10.93
N MET A 214 6.53 -25.50 -10.07
CA MET A 214 7.12 -24.26 -9.60
C MET A 214 8.13 -23.75 -10.64
N LEU A 215 7.83 -22.58 -11.19
CA LEU A 215 8.66 -21.83 -12.12
C LEU A 215 9.58 -20.87 -11.36
N GLN A 216 10.59 -20.36 -12.06
CA GLN A 216 11.49 -19.35 -11.57
C GLN A 216 11.12 -18.00 -12.19
N ARG A 217 10.80 -17.04 -11.35
CA ARG A 217 10.36 -15.69 -11.74
C ARG A 217 11.49 -14.70 -11.56
N ILE A 218 11.94 -14.10 -12.64
CA ILE A 218 12.90 -12.98 -12.62
C ILE A 218 12.12 -11.67 -12.68
N TYR A 219 12.35 -10.79 -11.70
CA TYR A 219 11.82 -9.44 -11.68
C TYR A 219 12.82 -8.45 -12.24
N GLY A 220 12.33 -7.45 -12.95
CA GLY A 220 13.12 -6.34 -13.44
C GLY A 220 12.34 -5.03 -13.48
N THR A 221 13.07 -3.96 -13.70
CA THR A 221 12.54 -2.61 -13.90
C THR A 221 13.18 -1.97 -15.13
N SER A 222 12.46 -1.08 -15.82
CA SER A 222 12.98 -0.34 -16.96
C SER A 222 12.38 1.06 -17.01
N TRP A 223 13.20 2.04 -17.42
CA TRP A 223 12.90 3.46 -17.33
C TRP A 223 13.29 4.21 -18.60
N ALA A 224 12.79 5.45 -18.76
CA ALA A 224 13.06 6.28 -19.92
C ALA A 224 14.48 6.86 -19.94
N SER A 225 15.14 6.98 -18.78
CA SER A 225 16.48 7.51 -18.64
C SER A 225 17.26 6.88 -17.48
N GLN A 226 18.59 7.03 -17.51
CA GLN A 226 19.45 6.61 -16.39
C GLN A 226 19.09 7.33 -15.10
N LYS A 227 18.74 8.60 -15.17
CA LYS A 227 18.32 9.38 -14.01
C LYS A 227 17.07 8.78 -13.34
N ASP A 228 16.05 8.43 -14.13
CA ASP A 228 14.81 7.85 -13.61
C ASP A 228 15.08 6.46 -12.97
N LEU A 229 15.95 5.66 -13.58
CA LEU A 229 16.38 4.37 -13.02
C LEU A 229 17.11 4.57 -11.68
N ASP A 230 18.08 5.48 -11.62
CA ASP A 230 18.86 5.75 -10.41
C ASP A 230 17.97 6.28 -9.27
N GLU A 231 17.03 7.16 -9.57
CA GLU A 231 16.05 7.68 -8.61
C GLU A 231 15.15 6.55 -8.09
N TYR A 232 14.70 5.65 -8.96
CA TYR A 232 13.91 4.49 -8.57
C TYR A 232 14.71 3.53 -7.68
N LEU A 233 15.94 3.17 -8.07
CA LEU A 233 16.79 2.26 -7.28
C LEU A 233 17.12 2.84 -5.92
N LYS A 234 17.42 4.14 -5.84
CA LYS A 234 17.61 4.85 -4.57
C LYS A 234 16.37 4.79 -3.69
N ARG A 235 15.18 4.97 -4.28
CA ARG A 235 13.92 4.86 -3.54
C ARG A 235 13.69 3.46 -3.00
N ILE A 236 14.01 2.41 -3.75
CA ILE A 236 13.92 1.02 -3.28
C ILE A 236 14.91 0.76 -2.14
N GLU A 237 16.16 1.18 -2.28
CA GLU A 237 17.17 1.06 -1.22
C GLU A 237 16.75 1.78 0.07
N GLU A 238 16.19 2.99 -0.04
CA GLU A 238 15.65 3.73 1.09
C GLU A 238 14.43 3.00 1.70
N ALA A 239 13.57 2.39 0.88
CA ALA A 239 12.45 1.60 1.38
C ALA A 239 12.91 0.38 2.17
N GLU A 240 13.94 -0.33 1.69
CA GLU A 240 14.53 -1.48 2.40
C GLU A 240 15.18 -1.09 3.73
N LYS A 241 15.86 0.05 3.78
CA LYS A 241 16.43 0.60 5.03
C LYS A 241 15.36 0.97 6.06
N ARG A 242 14.16 1.32 5.60
CA ARG A 242 13.03 1.74 6.42
C ARG A 242 12.04 0.61 6.73
N ASP A 243 12.25 -0.59 6.18
CA ASP A 243 11.34 -1.73 6.35
C ASP A 243 11.02 -1.95 7.83
N HIS A 244 9.73 -1.84 8.19
CA HIS A 244 9.24 -1.95 9.56
C HIS A 244 9.56 -3.30 10.21
N ARG A 245 9.71 -4.38 9.42
CA ARG A 245 10.07 -5.71 9.92
C ARG A 245 11.52 -5.75 10.41
N LYS A 246 12.43 -5.09 9.65
CA LYS A 246 13.84 -4.95 10.01
C LYS A 246 13.99 -4.02 11.22
N LEU A 247 13.43 -2.81 11.12
CA LEU A 247 13.51 -1.81 12.19
C LEU A 247 12.78 -2.30 13.46
N GLY A 248 11.64 -2.96 13.33
CA GLY A 248 10.90 -3.52 14.45
C GLY A 248 11.72 -4.56 15.23
N LYS A 249 12.51 -5.39 14.54
CA LYS A 249 13.46 -6.32 15.16
C LYS A 249 14.64 -5.58 15.82
N GLU A 250 15.27 -4.62 15.11
CA GLU A 250 16.41 -3.84 15.64
C GLU A 250 16.02 -3.02 16.87
N MET A 251 14.81 -2.49 16.92
CA MET A 251 14.25 -1.70 18.01
C MET A 251 13.56 -2.53 19.10
N ASP A 252 13.49 -3.85 18.94
CA ASP A 252 12.81 -4.78 19.86
C ASP A 252 11.33 -4.43 20.08
N LEU A 253 10.57 -4.23 18.98
CA LEU A 253 9.17 -3.80 19.07
C LEU A 253 8.19 -4.99 18.99
N PHE A 254 8.42 -5.94 18.11
CA PHE A 254 7.50 -7.06 17.85
C PHE A 254 8.16 -8.21 17.08
N HIS A 255 7.47 -9.36 17.04
CA HIS A 255 7.78 -10.46 16.12
C HIS A 255 6.51 -11.21 15.68
N PHE A 256 6.67 -12.11 14.71
CA PHE A 256 5.65 -13.03 14.22
C PHE A 256 6.11 -14.47 14.41
N ARG A 257 5.14 -15.40 14.55
CA ARG A 257 5.39 -16.83 14.70
C ARG A 257 4.46 -17.64 13.79
N GLU A 258 4.90 -18.84 13.44
CA GLU A 258 4.13 -19.76 12.58
C GLU A 258 2.86 -20.27 13.27
N GLU A 259 2.87 -20.36 14.59
CA GLU A 259 1.74 -20.81 15.39
C GLU A 259 0.56 -19.81 15.38
N SER A 260 0.82 -18.54 14.99
CA SER A 260 -0.18 -17.48 14.90
C SER A 260 0.06 -16.59 13.69
N PRO A 261 -0.11 -17.13 12.47
CA PRO A 261 0.22 -16.40 11.25
C PRO A 261 -0.67 -15.17 11.08
N GLY A 262 -0.03 -14.01 10.85
CA GLY A 262 -0.72 -12.74 10.73
C GLY A 262 -1.21 -12.13 12.05
N SER A 263 -0.72 -12.61 13.19
CA SER A 263 -0.97 -12.02 14.52
C SER A 263 0.34 -11.56 15.14
N VAL A 264 0.34 -10.39 15.74
CA VAL A 264 1.54 -9.72 16.25
C VAL A 264 1.82 -10.11 17.69
N PHE A 265 3.05 -10.51 17.99
CA PHE A 265 3.57 -10.57 19.36
C PHE A 265 4.28 -9.25 19.67
N TRP A 266 3.63 -8.40 20.45
CA TRP A 266 4.20 -7.13 20.86
C TRP A 266 5.18 -7.31 22.02
N HIS A 267 6.39 -6.77 21.87
CA HIS A 267 7.33 -6.65 22.98
C HIS A 267 7.00 -5.41 23.83
N GLU A 268 7.67 -5.25 24.95
CA GLU A 268 7.40 -4.14 25.87
C GLU A 268 7.45 -2.76 25.19
N LYS A 269 8.50 -2.49 24.40
CA LYS A 269 8.66 -1.22 23.69
C LYS A 269 7.61 -1.02 22.63
N GLY A 270 7.31 -2.07 21.85
CA GLY A 270 6.25 -2.02 20.85
C GLY A 270 4.87 -1.81 21.47
N TRP A 271 4.61 -2.46 22.58
CA TRP A 271 3.38 -2.27 23.33
C TRP A 271 3.25 -0.88 23.95
N LYS A 272 4.35 -0.31 24.47
CA LYS A 272 4.38 1.10 24.92
C LYS A 272 4.04 2.08 23.78
N LEU A 273 4.60 1.88 22.57
CA LEU A 273 4.28 2.68 21.40
C LEU A 273 2.78 2.58 21.06
N PHE A 274 2.25 1.36 21.03
CA PHE A 274 0.84 1.08 20.80
C PHE A 274 -0.05 1.82 21.80
N GLN A 275 0.24 1.71 23.09
CA GLN A 275 -0.54 2.36 24.15
C GLN A 275 -0.46 3.90 24.10
N LYS A 276 0.69 4.46 23.73
CA LYS A 276 0.82 5.91 23.53
C LYS A 276 -0.09 6.41 22.41
N LEU A 277 -0.16 5.70 21.28
CA LEU A 277 -1.06 6.04 20.19
C LEU A 277 -2.53 5.89 20.57
N VAL A 278 -2.89 4.84 21.31
CA VAL A 278 -4.25 4.66 21.85
C VAL A 278 -4.61 5.80 22.81
N ALA A 279 -3.72 6.17 23.72
CA ALA A 279 -3.95 7.25 24.68
C ALA A 279 -4.13 8.60 23.97
N TYR A 280 -3.28 8.90 22.99
CA TYR A 280 -3.38 10.10 22.15
C TYR A 280 -4.74 10.14 21.43
N MET A 281 -5.09 9.04 20.74
CA MET A 281 -6.34 8.97 19.98
C MET A 281 -7.56 9.07 20.90
N ARG A 282 -7.53 8.42 22.07
CA ARG A 282 -8.60 8.51 23.08
C ARG A 282 -8.86 9.94 23.51
N ALA A 283 -7.79 10.69 23.82
CA ALA A 283 -7.92 12.11 24.19
C ALA A 283 -8.51 12.96 23.05
N ARG A 284 -8.11 12.70 21.80
CA ARG A 284 -8.66 13.41 20.62
C ARG A 284 -10.13 13.06 20.40
N GLN A 285 -10.53 11.80 20.57
CA GLN A 285 -11.90 11.33 20.43
C GLN A 285 -12.80 11.89 21.55
N GLU A 286 -12.35 11.84 22.80
CA GLU A 286 -13.09 12.40 23.94
C GLU A 286 -13.37 13.90 23.75
N LYS A 287 -12.35 14.68 23.35
CA LYS A 287 -12.49 16.10 23.03
C LYS A 287 -13.49 16.34 21.87
N ALA A 288 -13.58 15.42 20.93
CA ALA A 288 -14.54 15.47 19.81
C ALA A 288 -15.94 14.91 20.18
N GLY A 289 -16.19 14.56 21.45
CA GLY A 289 -17.48 14.13 21.97
C GLY A 289 -17.85 12.67 21.68
N TYR A 290 -16.87 11.81 21.42
CA TYR A 290 -17.09 10.38 21.29
C TYR A 290 -17.23 9.71 22.65
N LYS A 291 -18.08 8.69 22.72
CA LYS A 291 -18.23 7.81 23.88
C LYS A 291 -17.58 6.47 23.57
N GLU A 292 -16.53 6.12 24.30
CA GLU A 292 -15.82 4.84 24.12
C GLU A 292 -16.66 3.70 24.71
N VAL A 293 -16.80 2.63 23.95
CA VAL A 293 -17.49 1.38 24.34
C VAL A 293 -16.57 0.20 24.08
N ASN A 294 -16.98 -0.98 24.54
CA ASN A 294 -16.34 -2.25 24.20
C ASN A 294 -17.41 -3.30 23.94
N THR A 295 -17.37 -3.93 22.76
CA THR A 295 -18.33 -4.93 22.31
C THR A 295 -17.71 -6.32 22.30
N PRO A 296 -18.50 -7.40 22.49
CA PRO A 296 -17.98 -8.77 22.49
C PRO A 296 -17.22 -9.11 21.20
N GLU A 297 -16.13 -9.88 21.34
CA GLU A 297 -15.34 -10.33 20.18
C GLU A 297 -15.99 -11.53 19.47
N ILE A 298 -16.69 -12.39 20.21
CA ILE A 298 -17.35 -13.60 19.71
C ILE A 298 -18.85 -13.38 19.76
N LEU A 299 -19.51 -13.49 18.61
CA LEU A 299 -20.93 -13.21 18.44
C LEU A 299 -21.60 -14.32 17.63
N ASP A 300 -22.87 -14.59 17.92
CA ASP A 300 -23.68 -15.59 17.24
C ASP A 300 -23.85 -15.27 15.75
N ARG A 301 -23.85 -16.31 14.93
CA ARG A 301 -24.01 -16.23 13.47
C ARG A 301 -25.21 -15.41 13.02
N SER A 302 -26.34 -15.50 13.75
CA SER A 302 -27.57 -14.82 13.41
C SER A 302 -27.44 -13.29 13.29
N LEU A 303 -26.55 -12.66 14.09
CA LEU A 303 -26.27 -11.24 14.00
C LEU A 303 -25.57 -10.90 12.67
N TRP A 304 -24.68 -11.76 12.22
CA TRP A 304 -23.93 -11.59 10.98
C TRP A 304 -24.80 -11.83 9.74
N GLU A 305 -25.74 -12.77 9.80
CA GLU A 305 -26.76 -13.00 8.77
C GLU A 305 -27.69 -11.79 8.66
N LYS A 306 -28.22 -11.31 9.79
CA LYS A 306 -29.11 -10.16 9.82
C LYS A 306 -28.46 -8.90 9.25
N SER A 307 -27.19 -8.67 9.58
CA SER A 307 -26.44 -7.52 9.07
C SER A 307 -25.97 -7.67 7.62
N GLY A 308 -26.02 -8.88 7.04
CA GLY A 308 -25.54 -9.17 5.67
C GLY A 308 -24.04 -9.51 5.57
N HIS A 309 -23.30 -9.44 6.66
CA HIS A 309 -21.87 -9.76 6.65
C HIS A 309 -21.62 -11.23 6.33
N TRP A 310 -22.47 -12.13 6.80
CA TRP A 310 -22.33 -13.57 6.56
C TRP A 310 -22.33 -13.92 5.07
N GLU A 311 -23.26 -13.32 4.31
CA GLU A 311 -23.38 -13.54 2.85
C GLU A 311 -22.25 -12.89 2.05
N LYS A 312 -21.87 -11.64 2.41
CA LYS A 312 -20.95 -10.83 1.61
C LYS A 312 -19.48 -10.92 2.05
N TYR A 313 -19.23 -11.40 3.27
CA TYR A 313 -17.90 -11.40 3.89
C TYR A 313 -17.53 -12.71 4.57
N GLY A 314 -18.38 -13.76 4.46
CA GLY A 314 -18.23 -15.03 5.20
C GLY A 314 -16.89 -15.74 4.98
N GLU A 315 -16.33 -15.70 3.77
CA GLU A 315 -15.04 -16.30 3.44
C GLU A 315 -13.85 -15.70 4.21
N HIS A 316 -14.01 -14.48 4.71
CA HIS A 316 -13.00 -13.79 5.51
C HIS A 316 -13.24 -13.89 7.03
N MET A 317 -14.23 -14.64 7.47
CA MET A 317 -14.59 -14.75 8.88
C MET A 317 -13.99 -15.99 9.53
N TYR A 318 -13.48 -15.84 10.75
CA TYR A 318 -13.17 -16.97 11.61
C TYR A 318 -14.44 -17.43 12.32
N THR A 319 -14.76 -18.70 12.18
CA THR A 319 -15.94 -19.32 12.80
C THR A 319 -15.56 -20.45 13.74
N SER A 320 -16.39 -20.69 14.75
CA SER A 320 -16.26 -21.79 15.69
C SER A 320 -17.63 -22.40 15.95
N GLN A 321 -17.70 -23.72 16.13
CA GLN A 321 -18.90 -24.44 16.53
C GLN A 321 -18.77 -24.88 17.98
N THR A 322 -19.79 -24.62 18.77
CA THR A 322 -19.86 -25.04 20.17
C THR A 322 -20.40 -26.45 20.30
N PRO A 323 -20.24 -27.11 21.46
CA PRO A 323 -20.77 -28.46 21.68
C PRO A 323 -22.29 -28.62 21.52
N ASP A 324 -23.05 -27.52 21.66
CA ASP A 324 -24.50 -27.44 21.40
C ASP A 324 -24.84 -27.06 19.96
N GLU A 325 -23.87 -27.26 19.05
CA GLU A 325 -23.98 -27.06 17.58
C GLU A 325 -24.25 -25.62 17.12
N LYS A 326 -24.15 -24.62 18.01
CA LYS A 326 -24.26 -23.22 17.61
C LYS A 326 -22.98 -22.75 16.92
N ILE A 327 -23.15 -21.93 15.89
CA ILE A 327 -22.05 -21.33 15.16
C ILE A 327 -21.84 -19.89 15.64
N PHE A 328 -20.64 -19.61 16.09
CA PHE A 328 -20.18 -18.27 16.46
C PHE A 328 -19.11 -17.81 15.47
N ALA A 329 -19.00 -16.51 15.30
CA ALA A 329 -17.91 -15.90 14.55
C ALA A 329 -17.13 -14.91 15.43
N ILE A 330 -15.82 -14.86 15.22
CA ILE A 330 -14.99 -13.77 15.77
C ILE A 330 -15.25 -12.54 14.90
N LYS A 331 -15.57 -11.42 15.54
CA LYS A 331 -15.98 -10.21 14.80
C LYS A 331 -14.92 -9.76 13.78
N PRO A 332 -15.29 -9.62 12.49
CA PRO A 332 -14.44 -9.01 11.48
C PRO A 332 -14.57 -7.48 11.43
N MET A 333 -15.61 -6.93 12.06
CA MET A 333 -15.99 -5.52 12.14
C MET A 333 -16.77 -5.24 13.42
N ASN A 334 -16.80 -3.97 13.86
CA ASN A 334 -17.47 -3.58 15.10
C ASN A 334 -18.91 -3.06 14.87
N CYS A 335 -19.28 -2.73 13.63
CA CYS A 335 -20.54 -2.06 13.30
C CYS A 335 -21.80 -2.75 13.84
N PRO A 336 -22.03 -4.07 13.73
CA PRO A 336 -23.23 -4.69 14.31
C PRO A 336 -23.26 -4.59 15.84
N GLY A 337 -22.10 -4.68 16.50
CA GLY A 337 -21.98 -4.49 17.96
C GLY A 337 -22.39 -3.09 18.40
N HIS A 338 -21.94 -2.05 17.68
CA HIS A 338 -22.33 -0.66 17.99
C HIS A 338 -23.82 -0.39 17.78
N VAL A 339 -24.43 -1.03 16.78
CA VAL A 339 -25.90 -0.92 16.61
C VAL A 339 -26.62 -1.58 17.78
N GLN A 340 -26.10 -2.70 18.33
CA GLN A 340 -26.69 -3.30 19.55
C GLN A 340 -26.55 -2.39 20.78
N VAL A 341 -25.46 -1.63 20.90
CA VAL A 341 -25.29 -0.60 21.94
C VAL A 341 -26.28 0.56 21.72
N PHE A 342 -26.44 1.03 20.49
CA PHE A 342 -27.42 2.06 20.15
C PHE A 342 -28.84 1.64 20.51
N ASN A 343 -29.22 0.40 20.27
CA ASN A 343 -30.55 -0.14 20.52
C ASN A 343 -30.91 -0.28 22.02
N GLN A 344 -29.96 -0.04 22.92
CA GLN A 344 -30.26 -0.05 24.35
C GLN A 344 -31.00 1.21 24.78
N GLY A 345 -32.25 1.06 25.14
CA GLY A 345 -33.15 2.15 25.53
C GLY A 345 -33.69 2.99 24.36
N LEU A 346 -34.70 3.75 24.64
CA LEU A 346 -35.34 4.65 23.65
C LEU A 346 -34.40 5.81 23.33
N LYS A 347 -34.24 6.08 22.04
CA LYS A 347 -33.49 7.24 21.53
C LYS A 347 -34.44 8.26 20.91
N SER A 348 -34.13 9.53 21.04
CA SER A 348 -34.84 10.63 20.39
C SER A 348 -33.88 11.43 19.49
N TYR A 349 -34.45 12.28 18.64
CA TYR A 349 -33.66 13.21 17.81
C TYR A 349 -32.72 14.11 18.62
N ARG A 350 -33.00 14.33 19.93
CA ARG A 350 -32.16 15.13 20.82
C ARG A 350 -30.89 14.42 21.26
N ASP A 351 -30.87 13.09 21.15
CA ASP A 351 -29.70 12.26 21.46
C ASP A 351 -28.74 12.18 20.27
N LEU A 352 -29.14 12.68 19.09
CA LEU A 352 -28.36 12.65 17.86
C LEU A 352 -27.70 14.01 17.57
N PRO A 353 -26.48 14.06 17.05
CA PRO A 353 -25.66 12.91 16.66
C PRO A 353 -25.07 12.19 17.88
N LEU A 354 -25.16 10.85 17.90
CA LEU A 354 -24.53 10.00 18.91
C LEU A 354 -23.26 9.36 18.33
N ARG A 355 -22.10 9.70 18.89
CA ARG A 355 -20.80 9.22 18.44
C ARG A 355 -20.28 8.14 19.39
N ILE A 356 -20.19 6.90 18.89
CA ILE A 356 -19.70 5.73 19.64
C ILE A 356 -18.37 5.30 19.05
N SER A 357 -17.34 5.14 19.87
CA SER A 357 -15.99 4.67 19.44
C SER A 357 -15.56 3.43 20.19
N GLU A 358 -14.71 2.62 19.57
CA GLU A 358 -14.13 1.42 20.15
C GLU A 358 -12.72 1.19 19.61
N PHE A 359 -11.75 0.87 20.46
CA PHE A 359 -10.51 0.21 20.03
C PHE A 359 -10.78 -1.29 19.94
N GLY A 360 -11.56 -1.67 18.92
CA GLY A 360 -12.06 -3.02 18.75
C GLY A 360 -11.06 -3.94 18.09
N LYS A 361 -10.74 -5.06 18.76
CA LYS A 361 -9.93 -6.11 18.15
C LYS A 361 -10.79 -6.94 17.22
N VAL A 362 -10.41 -6.97 15.95
CA VAL A 362 -11.12 -7.68 14.88
C VAL A 362 -10.19 -8.68 14.18
N HIS A 363 -10.80 -9.72 13.59
CA HIS A 363 -10.06 -10.78 12.93
C HIS A 363 -10.61 -11.00 11.53
N ARG A 364 -9.69 -11.05 10.53
CA ARG A 364 -10.04 -11.32 9.13
C ARG A 364 -9.13 -12.40 8.58
N TYR A 365 -9.72 -13.42 7.97
CA TYR A 365 -8.94 -14.46 7.31
C TYR A 365 -8.36 -13.94 6.00
N GLU A 366 -7.14 -13.45 6.08
CA GLU A 366 -6.36 -13.05 4.92
C GLU A 366 -5.57 -14.25 4.39
N PRO A 367 -5.48 -14.47 3.06
CA PRO A 367 -4.64 -15.52 2.49
C PRO A 367 -3.19 -15.38 2.92
N SER A 368 -2.50 -16.50 3.16
CA SER A 368 -1.11 -16.48 3.66
C SER A 368 -0.16 -15.69 2.76
N GLY A 369 -0.32 -15.76 1.43
CA GLY A 369 0.50 -15.01 0.47
C GLY A 369 0.27 -13.49 0.47
N ALA A 370 -0.80 -13.01 1.12
CA ALA A 370 -1.10 -11.59 1.23
C ALA A 370 -0.55 -10.95 2.52
N LEU A 371 -0.07 -11.75 3.47
CA LEU A 371 0.44 -11.24 4.75
C LEU A 371 1.76 -10.47 4.56
N HIS A 372 1.87 -9.30 5.20
CA HIS A 372 3.04 -8.44 5.06
C HIS A 372 3.36 -7.69 6.35
N GLY A 373 4.06 -8.32 7.28
CA GLY A 373 4.43 -7.73 8.57
C GLY A 373 3.23 -7.07 9.26
N LEU A 374 3.40 -5.86 9.77
CA LEU A 374 2.31 -5.07 10.38
C LEU A 374 1.33 -4.50 9.36
N LEU A 375 1.71 -4.38 8.07
CA LEU A 375 0.92 -3.70 7.05
C LEU A 375 -0.30 -4.52 6.59
N ARG A 376 -0.23 -5.86 6.72
CA ARG A 376 -1.35 -6.76 6.43
C ARG A 376 -1.32 -7.96 7.35
N VAL A 377 -2.22 -7.96 8.30
CA VAL A 377 -2.34 -8.92 9.40
C VAL A 377 -3.72 -9.57 9.40
N ARG A 378 -3.89 -10.63 10.17
CA ARG A 378 -5.20 -11.31 10.37
C ARG A 378 -5.91 -10.84 11.63
N ALA A 379 -5.15 -10.44 12.66
CA ALA A 379 -5.68 -9.91 13.91
C ALA A 379 -5.16 -8.48 14.10
N PHE A 380 -6.05 -7.52 14.24
CA PHE A 380 -5.69 -6.11 14.41
C PHE A 380 -6.69 -5.35 15.26
N THR A 381 -6.23 -4.25 15.84
CA THR A 381 -7.06 -3.33 16.60
C THR A 381 -7.43 -2.14 15.72
N GLN A 382 -8.71 -1.89 15.57
CA GLN A 382 -9.23 -0.78 14.78
C GLN A 382 -9.67 0.35 15.71
N ASP A 383 -9.29 1.60 15.40
CA ASP A 383 -9.82 2.81 16.03
C ASP A 383 -11.18 3.17 15.44
N ASP A 384 -12.11 2.28 15.58
CA ASP A 384 -13.39 2.31 14.91
C ASP A 384 -14.40 3.21 15.62
N ALA A 385 -15.26 3.88 14.88
CA ALA A 385 -16.39 4.56 15.45
C ALA A 385 -17.57 4.64 14.48
N HIS A 386 -18.76 4.72 15.10
CA HIS A 386 -20.02 4.86 14.41
C HIS A 386 -20.77 6.07 14.93
N ILE A 387 -21.20 6.94 14.01
CA ILE A 387 -21.95 8.14 14.33
C ILE A 387 -23.38 7.93 13.84
N PHE A 388 -24.30 7.83 14.79
CA PHE A 388 -25.73 7.77 14.48
C PHE A 388 -26.28 9.19 14.41
N CYS A 389 -26.84 9.56 13.27
CA CYS A 389 -27.30 10.93 13.01
C CYS A 389 -28.56 10.94 12.15
N THR A 390 -29.16 12.12 11.99
CA THR A 390 -30.27 12.36 11.05
C THR A 390 -29.71 12.65 9.65
N GLU A 391 -30.51 12.54 8.58
CA GLU A 391 -30.07 12.82 7.21
C GLU A 391 -29.51 14.25 7.05
N ASP A 392 -30.10 15.24 7.71
CA ASP A 392 -29.65 16.64 7.68
C ASP A 392 -28.34 16.90 8.44
N GLN A 393 -27.91 15.98 9.30
CA GLN A 393 -26.63 16.07 10.02
C GLN A 393 -25.44 15.45 9.26
N ILE A 394 -25.66 14.69 8.19
CA ILE A 394 -24.60 13.96 7.48
C ILE A 394 -23.45 14.87 7.08
N THR A 395 -23.74 15.95 6.34
CA THR A 395 -22.69 16.83 5.80
C THR A 395 -21.85 17.48 6.91
N SER A 396 -22.51 17.95 7.99
CA SER A 396 -21.79 18.55 9.12
C SER A 396 -20.92 17.55 9.87
N GLU A 397 -21.41 16.33 10.10
CA GLU A 397 -20.64 15.28 10.77
C GLU A 397 -19.47 14.80 9.90
N CYS A 398 -19.67 14.65 8.59
CA CYS A 398 -18.59 14.31 7.66
C CYS A 398 -17.45 15.36 7.66
N LEU A 399 -17.79 16.66 7.72
CA LEU A 399 -16.80 17.73 7.81
C LEU A 399 -16.05 17.71 9.14
N ILE A 400 -16.74 17.47 10.26
CA ILE A 400 -16.10 17.34 11.58
C ILE A 400 -15.10 16.18 11.58
N VAL A 401 -15.49 15.03 11.05
CA VAL A 401 -14.61 13.85 10.95
C VAL A 401 -13.42 14.13 10.04
N THR A 402 -13.65 14.74 8.86
CA THR A 402 -12.59 15.08 7.92
C THR A 402 -11.55 15.98 8.57
N ASN A 403 -11.97 17.05 9.26
CA ASN A 403 -11.05 17.95 9.94
C ASN A 403 -10.29 17.24 11.07
N LEU A 404 -10.96 16.38 11.85
CA LEU A 404 -10.33 15.61 12.91
C LEU A 404 -9.24 14.68 12.36
N ILE A 405 -9.48 14.01 11.22
CA ILE A 405 -8.49 13.15 10.55
C ILE A 405 -7.27 13.98 10.14
N LEU A 406 -7.48 15.10 9.45
CA LEU A 406 -6.39 15.94 8.94
C LEU A 406 -5.54 16.52 10.06
N ASP A 407 -6.15 16.97 11.16
CA ASP A 407 -5.44 17.47 12.34
C ASP A 407 -4.57 16.38 12.97
N ILE A 408 -5.11 15.17 13.14
CA ILE A 408 -4.38 14.03 13.71
C ILE A 408 -3.20 13.64 12.81
N TYR A 409 -3.39 13.60 11.50
CA TYR A 409 -2.31 13.27 10.57
C TYR A 409 -1.20 14.31 10.58
N LYS A 410 -1.57 15.59 10.68
CA LYS A 410 -0.61 16.68 10.84
C LYS A 410 0.21 16.56 12.14
N ASP A 411 -0.42 16.25 13.27
CA ASP A 411 0.27 16.03 14.55
C ASP A 411 1.28 14.87 14.44
N LEU A 412 1.03 13.90 13.56
CA LEU A 412 1.88 12.75 13.28
C LEU A 412 2.82 12.95 12.07
N GLY A 413 2.96 14.19 11.58
CA GLY A 413 3.92 14.57 10.54
C GLY A 413 3.53 14.19 9.11
N PHE A 414 2.24 13.92 8.84
CA PHE A 414 1.72 13.69 7.49
C PHE A 414 0.98 14.94 7.01
N GLU A 415 1.63 15.71 6.14
CA GLU A 415 1.06 16.94 5.58
C GLU A 415 0.38 16.70 4.22
N ASP A 416 0.84 15.69 3.46
CA ASP A 416 0.33 15.37 2.13
C ASP A 416 -0.71 14.23 2.23
N VAL A 417 -1.99 14.61 2.21
CA VAL A 417 -3.14 13.69 2.33
C VAL A 417 -3.98 13.78 1.06
N ILE A 418 -4.16 12.63 0.40
CA ILE A 418 -4.95 12.49 -0.82
C ILE A 418 -6.33 11.93 -0.45
N LEU A 419 -7.39 12.59 -0.92
CA LEU A 419 -8.75 12.09 -0.78
C LEU A 419 -9.16 11.27 -2.00
N LYS A 420 -9.75 10.09 -1.75
CA LYS A 420 -10.36 9.26 -2.78
C LYS A 420 -11.83 9.03 -2.43
N TYR A 421 -12.72 9.43 -3.32
CA TYR A 421 -14.14 9.14 -3.20
C TYR A 421 -14.46 7.86 -3.98
N SER A 422 -15.14 6.91 -3.36
CA SER A 422 -15.54 5.63 -3.95
C SER A 422 -17.06 5.48 -3.91
N ASP A 423 -17.64 5.25 -5.07
CA ASP A 423 -19.08 5.06 -5.27
C ASP A 423 -19.50 3.58 -5.13
N ARG A 424 -20.76 3.29 -5.44
CA ARG A 424 -21.38 1.97 -5.28
C ARG A 424 -20.66 0.85 -6.04
N PRO A 425 -20.38 -0.30 -5.39
CA PRO A 425 -19.90 -1.50 -6.06
C PRO A 425 -21.05 -2.28 -6.72
N ASP A 426 -20.72 -3.22 -7.61
CA ASP A 426 -21.70 -4.11 -8.25
C ASP A 426 -22.43 -4.98 -7.21
N LEU A 427 -21.69 -5.58 -6.28
CA LEU A 427 -22.25 -6.38 -5.18
C LEU A 427 -22.50 -5.49 -3.95
N ARG A 428 -23.75 -5.11 -3.73
CA ARG A 428 -24.15 -4.21 -2.65
C ARG A 428 -25.46 -4.62 -1.99
N VAL A 429 -25.77 -4.03 -0.84
CA VAL A 429 -27.07 -4.10 -0.17
C VAL A 429 -27.83 -2.78 -0.34
N GLY A 430 -29.18 -2.83 -0.25
CA GLY A 430 -30.05 -1.66 -0.45
C GLY A 430 -30.40 -1.40 -1.91
N ASP A 431 -31.41 -0.58 -2.12
CA ASP A 431 -31.88 -0.15 -3.44
C ASP A 431 -31.13 1.08 -3.96
N ASP A 432 -31.28 1.38 -5.26
CA ASP A 432 -30.56 2.49 -5.89
C ASP A 432 -30.94 3.86 -5.34
N ASN A 433 -32.19 4.07 -4.89
CA ASN A 433 -32.60 5.35 -4.29
C ASN A 433 -31.88 5.64 -2.98
N VAL A 434 -31.61 4.60 -2.18
CA VAL A 434 -30.82 4.72 -0.94
C VAL A 434 -29.38 5.07 -1.26
N TRP A 435 -28.81 4.41 -2.26
CA TRP A 435 -27.45 4.69 -2.73
C TRP A 435 -27.30 6.10 -3.30
N ASP A 436 -28.26 6.56 -4.12
CA ASP A 436 -28.26 7.92 -4.68
C ASP A 436 -28.21 8.99 -3.60
N LYS A 437 -28.98 8.79 -2.50
CA LYS A 437 -28.96 9.69 -1.34
C LYS A 437 -27.62 9.68 -0.60
N ALA A 438 -27.08 8.49 -0.33
CA ALA A 438 -25.82 8.32 0.40
C ALA A 438 -24.65 8.91 -0.38
N GLU A 439 -24.55 8.62 -1.68
CA GLU A 439 -23.53 9.15 -2.57
C GLU A 439 -23.58 10.66 -2.69
N LYS A 440 -24.78 11.21 -2.89
CA LYS A 440 -24.97 12.66 -2.95
C LYS A 440 -24.53 13.33 -1.65
N ALA A 441 -24.96 12.82 -0.49
CA ALA A 441 -24.65 13.41 0.80
C ALA A 441 -23.14 13.41 1.08
N LEU A 442 -22.45 12.28 0.77
CA LEU A 442 -21.02 12.17 0.95
C LEU A 442 -20.23 13.05 -0.04
N LEU A 443 -20.67 13.11 -1.31
CA LEU A 443 -20.05 13.96 -2.32
C LEU A 443 -20.22 15.46 -2.00
N ASP A 444 -21.39 15.86 -1.46
CA ASP A 444 -21.63 17.22 -1.00
C ASP A 444 -20.69 17.59 0.16
N ALA A 445 -20.41 16.65 1.09
CA ALA A 445 -19.43 16.84 2.15
C ALA A 445 -18.00 16.99 1.61
N VAL A 446 -17.60 16.15 0.63
CA VAL A 446 -16.30 16.26 -0.03
C VAL A 446 -16.13 17.62 -0.72
N LYS A 447 -17.14 18.08 -1.47
CA LYS A 447 -17.12 19.40 -2.11
C LYS A 447 -17.05 20.54 -1.09
N ALA A 448 -17.79 20.43 0.02
CA ALA A 448 -17.80 21.42 1.09
C ALA A 448 -16.43 21.52 1.82
N SER A 449 -15.65 20.44 1.86
CA SER A 449 -14.30 20.44 2.43
C SER A 449 -13.30 21.27 1.63
N LYS A 450 -13.59 21.56 0.36
CA LYS A 450 -12.70 22.26 -0.60
C LYS A 450 -11.35 21.57 -0.86
N LEU A 451 -11.22 20.33 -0.46
CA LEU A 451 -10.03 19.52 -0.71
C LEU A 451 -10.07 18.89 -2.11
N GLN A 452 -8.89 18.68 -2.69
CA GLN A 452 -8.80 17.93 -3.95
C GLN A 452 -9.08 16.45 -3.70
N TYR A 453 -9.83 15.82 -4.61
CA TYR A 453 -10.16 14.41 -4.52
C TYR A 453 -10.16 13.74 -5.90
N THR A 454 -9.97 12.44 -5.90
CA THR A 454 -10.12 11.56 -7.07
C THR A 454 -11.34 10.67 -6.89
N ILE A 455 -11.88 10.16 -8.00
CA ILE A 455 -13.03 9.24 -7.98
C ILE A 455 -12.53 7.83 -8.30
N ASN A 456 -12.81 6.89 -7.39
CA ASN A 456 -12.59 5.46 -7.57
C ASN A 456 -13.95 4.79 -7.79
N LYS A 457 -14.32 4.54 -9.05
CA LYS A 457 -15.61 3.93 -9.41
C LYS A 457 -15.70 2.49 -8.94
N GLY A 458 -16.81 2.13 -8.31
CA GLY A 458 -17.12 0.77 -7.89
C GLY A 458 -16.38 0.27 -6.64
N GLU A 459 -15.60 1.11 -5.97
CA GLU A 459 -14.73 0.72 -4.85
C GLU A 459 -15.35 1.02 -3.46
N GLY A 460 -16.63 1.39 -3.41
CA GLY A 460 -17.38 1.62 -2.17
C GLY A 460 -17.50 0.34 -1.32
N ALA A 461 -17.91 0.49 -0.06
CA ALA A 461 -18.27 -0.67 0.75
C ALA A 461 -19.60 -1.28 0.26
N PHE A 462 -19.86 -2.55 0.54
CA PHE A 462 -21.11 -3.19 0.10
C PHE A 462 -22.38 -2.55 0.71
N TYR A 463 -22.24 -1.74 1.75
CA TYR A 463 -23.35 -1.06 2.45
C TYR A 463 -23.39 0.45 2.25
N GLY A 464 -22.36 1.09 1.69
CA GLY A 464 -22.35 2.54 1.48
C GLY A 464 -21.11 3.08 0.76
N PRO A 465 -21.22 4.28 0.17
CA PRO A 465 -20.08 4.98 -0.44
C PRO A 465 -19.07 5.41 0.62
N LYS A 466 -17.80 5.61 0.21
CA LYS A 466 -16.73 5.95 1.15
C LYS A 466 -15.82 7.07 0.66
N ILE A 467 -15.22 7.78 1.61
CA ILE A 467 -14.02 8.59 1.43
C ILE A 467 -12.85 7.86 2.06
N GLU A 468 -11.76 7.75 1.33
CA GLU A 468 -10.50 7.21 1.80
C GLU A 468 -9.47 8.33 1.94
N PHE A 469 -8.78 8.34 3.07
CA PHE A 469 -7.68 9.25 3.35
C PHE A 469 -6.37 8.50 3.14
N VAL A 470 -5.64 8.89 2.11
CA VAL A 470 -4.40 8.25 1.71
C VAL A 470 -3.24 9.13 2.15
N LEU A 471 -2.38 8.58 3.00
CA LEU A 471 -1.15 9.23 3.46
C LEU A 471 -0.03 8.97 2.48
N ARG A 472 0.75 10.01 2.17
CA ARG A 472 2.01 9.88 1.46
C ARG A 472 3.16 9.91 2.44
N ASP A 473 4.00 8.87 2.45
CA ASP A 473 5.14 8.79 3.35
C ASP A 473 6.36 9.57 2.84
N ALA A 474 7.40 9.63 3.66
CA ALA A 474 8.64 10.38 3.40
C ALA A 474 9.41 9.95 2.13
N ILE A 475 9.08 8.81 1.54
CA ILE A 475 9.68 8.31 0.28
C ILE A 475 8.66 8.24 -0.88
N GLY A 476 7.49 8.88 -0.70
CA GLY A 476 6.48 9.05 -1.73
C GLY A 476 5.57 7.86 -1.96
N ARG A 477 5.45 6.90 -1.02
CA ARG A 477 4.48 5.80 -1.12
C ARG A 477 3.15 6.21 -0.53
N ASP A 478 2.07 5.76 -1.17
CA ASP A 478 0.70 6.02 -0.77
C ASP A 478 0.16 4.91 0.15
N TRP A 479 -0.43 5.30 1.30
CA TRP A 479 -0.99 4.40 2.29
C TRP A 479 -2.43 4.79 2.63
N GLN A 480 -3.38 3.94 2.28
CA GLN A 480 -4.76 4.10 2.71
C GLN A 480 -4.87 3.78 4.22
N CYS A 481 -5.29 4.77 5.01
CA CYS A 481 -5.45 4.65 6.46
C CYS A 481 -6.87 5.02 6.91
N GLY A 482 -7.20 6.31 6.91
CA GLY A 482 -8.50 6.79 7.34
C GLY A 482 -9.61 6.47 6.33
N THR A 483 -10.81 6.24 6.87
CA THR A 483 -12.03 6.04 6.06
C THR A 483 -13.21 6.73 6.72
N LEU A 484 -14.12 7.22 5.88
CA LEU A 484 -15.43 7.72 6.27
C LEU A 484 -16.47 7.22 5.28
N GLN A 485 -17.52 6.55 5.79
CA GLN A 485 -18.53 5.89 4.96
C GLN A 485 -19.92 6.29 5.44
N VAL A 486 -20.85 6.48 4.50
CA VAL A 486 -22.26 6.79 4.80
C VAL A 486 -23.10 5.54 4.58
N ASP A 487 -23.77 5.09 5.62
CA ASP A 487 -24.60 3.90 5.62
C ASP A 487 -26.05 4.21 5.98
N LEU A 488 -26.94 3.99 5.04
CA LEU A 488 -28.39 4.10 5.19
C LEU A 488 -29.07 2.72 5.28
N ASN A 489 -28.30 1.63 5.28
CA ASN A 489 -28.81 0.27 5.19
C ASN A 489 -28.74 -0.51 6.52
N LEU A 490 -27.55 -0.57 7.12
CA LEU A 490 -27.27 -1.43 8.28
C LEU A 490 -28.13 -1.10 9.50
N PRO A 491 -28.35 0.18 9.88
CA PRO A 491 -29.20 0.50 11.02
C PRO A 491 -30.61 -0.09 10.91
N GLY A 492 -31.25 0.04 9.74
CA GLY A 492 -32.58 -0.54 9.49
C GLY A 492 -32.59 -2.07 9.52
N ARG A 493 -31.59 -2.73 8.98
CA ARG A 493 -31.43 -4.19 9.03
C ARG A 493 -31.29 -4.74 10.45
N LEU A 494 -30.75 -3.94 11.36
CA LEU A 494 -30.53 -4.29 12.76
C LEU A 494 -31.56 -3.63 13.72
N ASP A 495 -32.71 -3.16 13.19
CA ASP A 495 -33.83 -2.56 13.90
C ASP A 495 -33.50 -1.28 14.71
N ALA A 496 -32.47 -0.56 14.31
CA ALA A 496 -32.16 0.72 14.96
C ALA A 496 -33.24 1.78 14.64
N SER A 497 -33.70 2.48 15.66
CA SER A 497 -34.70 3.54 15.48
C SER A 497 -34.57 4.63 16.54
N PHE A 498 -34.97 5.83 16.20
CA PHE A 498 -35.15 6.97 17.13
C PHE A 498 -36.49 7.61 16.93
N VAL A 499 -36.97 8.36 17.94
CA VAL A 499 -38.20 9.17 17.86
C VAL A 499 -37.84 10.56 17.36
N ASP A 500 -38.42 10.95 16.21
CA ASP A 500 -38.18 12.25 15.61
C ASP A 500 -39.08 13.35 16.25
N LYS A 501 -38.89 14.61 15.82
CA LYS A 501 -39.59 15.78 16.32
C LYS A 501 -41.13 15.68 16.19
N ASP A 502 -41.59 14.96 15.19
CA ASP A 502 -43.00 14.69 14.90
C ASP A 502 -43.60 13.52 15.71
N GLY A 503 -42.82 12.91 16.59
CA GLY A 503 -43.20 11.74 17.38
C GLY A 503 -43.16 10.41 16.63
N THR A 504 -42.78 10.40 15.35
CA THR A 504 -42.65 9.17 14.56
C THR A 504 -41.31 8.47 14.80
N LYS A 505 -41.28 7.14 14.64
CA LYS A 505 -40.04 6.38 14.65
C LYS A 505 -39.37 6.47 13.27
N LYS A 506 -38.09 6.83 13.26
CA LYS A 506 -37.25 6.87 12.06
C LYS A 506 -35.97 6.04 12.24
N ILE A 507 -35.43 5.58 11.15
CA ILE A 507 -34.15 4.87 11.11
C ILE A 507 -33.03 5.93 11.07
N PRO A 508 -32.01 5.87 11.95
CA PRO A 508 -30.88 6.79 11.88
C PRO A 508 -29.98 6.46 10.69
N VAL A 509 -29.28 7.47 10.18
CA VAL A 509 -28.09 7.27 9.33
C VAL A 509 -26.93 6.86 10.22
N MET A 510 -26.07 5.98 9.73
CA MET A 510 -24.83 5.60 10.41
C MET A 510 -23.62 5.98 9.57
N LEU A 511 -22.72 6.77 10.15
CA LEU A 511 -21.42 7.03 9.55
C LEU A 511 -20.41 6.11 10.19
N HIS A 512 -19.71 5.34 9.37
CA HIS A 512 -18.56 4.54 9.81
C HIS A 512 -17.30 5.36 9.62
N ARG A 513 -16.44 5.42 10.61
CA ARG A 513 -15.15 6.07 10.47
C ARG A 513 -14.04 5.31 11.20
N ALA A 514 -12.88 5.29 10.58
CA ALA A 514 -11.62 4.96 11.20
C ALA A 514 -10.62 6.08 10.87
N LEU A 515 -9.79 6.48 11.82
CA LEU A 515 -8.81 7.55 11.65
C LEU A 515 -7.44 6.95 11.27
N PHE A 516 -6.96 5.98 12.03
CA PHE A 516 -5.78 5.18 11.70
C PHE A 516 -6.12 3.95 10.85
N GLY A 517 -7.33 3.44 10.95
CA GLY A 517 -7.74 2.14 10.44
C GLY A 517 -7.25 1.02 11.36
N SER A 518 -6.25 0.26 10.95
CA SER A 518 -5.55 -0.70 11.82
C SER A 518 -4.40 -0.01 12.53
N LEU A 519 -4.36 -0.09 13.86
CA LEU A 519 -3.23 0.40 14.67
C LEU A 519 -1.93 -0.29 14.30
N GLU A 520 -1.96 -1.60 14.05
CA GLU A 520 -0.82 -2.39 13.61
C GLU A 520 -0.26 -1.83 12.31
N ARG A 521 -1.11 -1.65 11.29
CA ARG A 521 -0.73 -1.09 9.99
C ARG A 521 -0.19 0.33 10.15
N PHE A 522 -0.86 1.17 10.91
CA PHE A 522 -0.45 2.55 11.12
C PHE A 522 0.91 2.65 11.83
N ILE A 523 1.17 1.79 12.84
CA ILE A 523 2.49 1.69 13.48
C ILE A 523 3.56 1.26 12.46
N GLY A 524 3.27 0.30 11.59
CA GLY A 524 4.17 -0.08 10.50
C GLY A 524 4.51 1.10 9.60
N ILE A 525 3.52 1.89 9.20
CA ILE A 525 3.70 3.11 8.40
C ILE A 525 4.53 4.16 9.15
N LEU A 526 4.28 4.38 10.45
CA LEU A 526 5.06 5.30 11.27
C LEU A 526 6.53 4.88 11.38
N ILE A 527 6.80 3.58 11.61
CA ILE A 527 8.18 3.06 11.66
C ILE A 527 8.91 3.37 10.35
N GLU A 528 8.27 3.13 9.21
CA GLU A 528 8.86 3.36 7.89
C GLU A 528 8.98 4.84 7.56
N ASN A 529 7.96 5.66 7.87
CA ASN A 529 7.98 7.10 7.63
C ASN A 529 9.13 7.77 8.38
N TYR A 530 9.29 7.45 9.65
CA TYR A 530 10.33 8.01 10.50
C TYR A 530 11.66 7.25 10.46
N ALA A 531 11.77 6.17 9.71
CA ALA A 531 12.92 5.26 9.75
C ALA A 531 13.30 4.85 11.18
N GLY A 532 12.28 4.63 12.03
CA GLY A 532 12.40 4.32 13.45
C GLY A 532 12.72 5.51 14.38
N LYS A 533 13.00 6.71 13.83
CA LYS A 533 13.30 7.92 14.62
C LYS A 533 12.03 8.69 14.96
N PHE A 534 11.22 8.13 15.83
CA PHE A 534 9.93 8.72 16.20
C PHE A 534 10.04 10.13 16.79
N PRO A 535 9.02 10.99 16.64
CA PRO A 535 8.84 12.17 17.45
C PRO A 535 8.96 11.83 18.94
N PHE A 536 9.56 12.72 19.74
CA PHE A 536 9.91 12.44 21.13
C PHE A 536 8.70 11.95 21.95
N TRP A 537 7.54 12.56 21.80
CA TRP A 537 6.34 12.24 22.57
C TRP A 537 5.78 10.82 22.34
N ILE A 538 5.94 10.24 21.13
CA ILE A 538 5.49 8.87 20.84
C ILE A 538 6.61 7.83 20.95
N ALA A 539 7.87 8.23 21.06
CA ALA A 539 8.97 7.28 21.18
C ALA A 539 8.74 6.34 22.38
N PRO A 540 8.84 5.01 22.20
CA PRO A 540 8.53 4.05 23.27
C PRO A 540 9.53 4.11 24.44
N LEU A 541 10.80 4.37 24.12
CA LEU A 541 11.86 4.69 25.05
C LEU A 541 12.49 6.02 24.59
N GLN A 542 12.41 7.04 25.44
CA GLN A 542 12.76 8.41 25.07
C GLN A 542 14.20 8.78 25.43
N ALA A 543 14.72 8.16 26.49
CA ALA A 543 16.09 8.40 26.95
C ALA A 543 16.72 7.13 27.51
N VAL A 544 18.06 7.02 27.43
CA VAL A 544 18.84 6.05 28.17
C VAL A 544 19.94 6.79 28.92
N VAL A 545 20.02 6.55 30.22
CA VAL A 545 21.07 7.10 31.09
C VAL A 545 22.26 6.12 31.09
N ILE A 546 23.45 6.63 30.76
CA ILE A 546 24.65 5.81 30.56
C ILE A 546 25.77 6.33 31.49
N PRO A 547 26.08 5.64 32.60
CA PRO A 547 27.27 5.95 33.36
C PRO A 547 28.52 5.56 32.59
N ILE A 548 29.58 6.41 32.67
CA ILE A 548 30.87 6.14 32.00
C ILE A 548 31.70 5.07 32.73
N SER A 549 31.44 4.86 34.02
CA SER A 549 31.99 3.77 34.85
C SER A 549 31.03 3.43 35.99
N GLU A 550 31.24 2.29 36.66
CA GLU A 550 30.42 1.82 37.80
C GLU A 550 30.41 2.82 38.99
N GLU A 551 31.41 3.65 39.10
CA GLU A 551 31.50 4.72 40.14
C GLU A 551 30.30 5.68 40.06
N PHE A 552 29.72 5.88 38.86
CA PHE A 552 28.62 6.83 38.60
C PHE A 552 27.24 6.16 38.53
N ASP A 553 27.15 4.87 38.81
CA ASP A 553 25.89 4.10 38.73
C ASP A 553 24.79 4.65 39.63
N SER A 554 25.17 5.08 40.84
CA SER A 554 24.22 5.65 41.82
C SER A 554 23.59 6.94 41.28
N TYR A 555 24.39 7.83 40.69
CA TYR A 555 23.91 9.07 40.08
C TYR A 555 23.05 8.77 38.85
N ALA A 556 23.47 7.84 37.99
CA ALA A 556 22.71 7.47 36.82
C ALA A 556 21.32 6.90 37.16
N LYS A 557 21.22 6.11 38.25
CA LYS A 557 19.94 5.62 38.77
C LYS A 557 19.04 6.76 39.28
N GLU A 558 19.62 7.71 40.04
CA GLU A 558 18.89 8.89 40.53
C GLU A 558 18.36 9.75 39.37
N VAL A 559 19.19 10.00 38.36
CA VAL A 559 18.81 10.73 37.14
C VAL A 559 17.67 10.01 36.45
N ASN A 560 17.77 8.70 36.23
CA ASN A 560 16.75 7.89 35.59
C ASN A 560 15.41 7.93 36.35
N GLU A 561 15.45 7.86 37.69
CA GLU A 561 14.25 7.96 38.53
C GLU A 561 13.56 9.33 38.37
N LYS A 562 14.33 10.42 38.43
CA LYS A 562 13.80 11.78 38.25
C LYS A 562 13.17 11.98 36.87
N ILE A 563 13.77 11.42 35.83
CA ILE A 563 13.27 11.49 34.45
C ILE A 563 11.94 10.72 34.33
N ASN A 564 11.86 9.49 34.86
CA ASN A 564 10.63 8.71 34.85
C ASN A 564 9.53 9.39 35.68
N ASN A 565 9.84 9.97 36.83
CA ASN A 565 8.88 10.72 37.64
C ASN A 565 8.35 11.97 36.94
N ALA A 566 9.12 12.55 36.01
CA ALA A 566 8.69 13.65 35.14
C ALA A 566 7.88 13.19 33.93
N GLY A 567 7.53 11.88 33.82
CA GLY A 567 6.73 11.31 32.77
C GLY A 567 7.48 10.99 31.47
N ILE A 568 8.81 11.05 31.46
CA ILE A 568 9.65 10.72 30.32
C ILE A 568 10.11 9.25 30.48
N SER A 569 9.80 8.42 29.47
CA SER A 569 10.18 7.00 29.48
C SER A 569 11.70 6.86 29.35
N SER A 570 12.36 6.39 30.40
CA SER A 570 13.81 6.20 30.39
C SER A 570 14.26 4.92 31.09
N GLU A 571 15.43 4.42 30.69
CA GLU A 571 16.14 3.29 31.28
C GLU A 571 17.57 3.68 31.62
N VAL A 572 18.23 2.91 32.52
CA VAL A 572 19.63 3.05 32.83
C VAL A 572 20.41 1.85 32.31
N ASP A 573 21.49 2.08 31.58
CA ASP A 573 22.37 1.03 31.08
C ASP A 573 23.59 0.82 31.99
N LEU A 574 23.47 -0.13 32.91
CA LEU A 574 24.53 -0.51 33.85
C LEU A 574 25.38 -1.69 33.35
N LYS A 575 25.19 -2.15 32.11
CA LYS A 575 25.99 -3.25 31.56
C LYS A 575 27.48 -2.90 31.54
N ASN A 576 28.33 -3.87 31.81
CA ASN A 576 29.76 -3.70 31.77
C ASN A 576 30.33 -3.70 30.35
N HIS A 577 29.95 -2.69 29.54
CA HIS A 577 30.43 -2.43 28.21
C HIS A 577 31.08 -1.03 28.15
N ASN A 578 32.02 -0.83 27.23
CA ASN A 578 32.58 0.50 27.00
C ASN A 578 31.54 1.48 26.47
N LEU A 579 31.71 2.77 26.75
CA LEU A 579 30.78 3.83 26.39
C LEU A 579 30.43 3.85 24.90
N ASN A 580 31.41 3.65 24.01
CA ASN A 580 31.19 3.68 22.55
C ASN A 580 30.29 2.54 22.10
N TYR A 581 30.44 1.36 22.71
CA TYR A 581 29.56 0.21 22.42
C TYR A 581 28.11 0.51 22.86
N LYS A 582 27.92 1.00 24.08
CA LYS A 582 26.59 1.39 24.59
C LYS A 582 25.92 2.44 23.69
N ILE A 583 26.67 3.50 23.32
CA ILE A 583 26.18 4.53 22.39
C ILE A 583 25.76 3.93 21.06
N ARG A 584 26.54 3.02 20.50
CA ARG A 584 26.22 2.35 19.23
C ARG A 584 24.96 1.49 19.36
N GLU A 585 24.85 0.67 20.39
CA GLU A 585 23.70 -0.21 20.65
C GLU A 585 22.40 0.61 20.71
N HIS A 586 22.39 1.64 21.55
CA HIS A 586 21.20 2.49 21.72
C HIS A 586 20.89 3.37 20.50
N SER A 587 21.89 3.77 19.73
CA SER A 587 21.70 4.49 18.47
C SER A 587 21.08 3.59 17.39
N LEU A 588 21.44 2.31 17.33
CA LEU A 588 20.81 1.33 16.45
C LEU A 588 19.35 1.09 16.83
N SER A 589 19.06 1.07 18.14
CA SER A 589 17.68 0.99 18.67
C SER A 589 16.89 2.30 18.53
N LYS A 590 17.43 3.32 17.85
CA LYS A 590 16.79 4.61 17.53
C LYS A 590 16.29 5.39 18.74
N ILE A 591 16.98 5.29 19.88
CA ILE A 591 16.60 6.02 21.09
C ILE A 591 16.93 7.51 20.91
N PRO A 592 15.96 8.43 21.12
CA PRO A 592 16.14 9.85 20.84
C PRO A 592 17.27 10.52 21.61
N LEU A 593 17.41 10.18 22.91
CA LEU A 593 18.38 10.82 23.82
C LEU A 593 19.24 9.79 24.53
N LEU A 594 20.54 9.99 24.49
CA LEU A 594 21.51 9.28 25.35
C LEU A 594 22.07 10.28 26.33
N LEU A 595 21.91 9.98 27.62
CA LEU A 595 22.31 10.85 28.75
C LEU A 595 23.52 10.26 29.41
N ILE A 596 24.67 10.87 29.15
CA ILE A 596 25.97 10.39 29.65
C ILE A 596 26.23 11.03 31.02
N CYS A 597 26.59 10.19 31.98
CA CYS A 597 26.87 10.59 33.36
C CYS A 597 28.31 10.20 33.75
N GLY A 598 29.11 11.17 34.08
CA GLY A 598 30.47 11.02 34.59
C GLY A 598 30.72 11.97 35.74
N LYS A 599 31.98 12.12 36.15
CA LYS A 599 32.37 12.97 37.30
C LYS A 599 31.90 14.42 37.16
N LYS A 600 32.04 14.99 35.95
CA LYS A 600 31.59 16.36 35.68
C LYS A 600 30.09 16.54 35.89
N GLU A 601 29.30 15.59 35.43
CA GLU A 601 27.85 15.60 35.54
C GLU A 601 27.39 15.45 37.00
N VAL A 602 28.06 14.60 37.78
CA VAL A 602 27.82 14.45 39.23
C VAL A 602 28.12 15.75 39.96
N ASP A 603 29.31 16.33 39.71
CA ASP A 603 29.77 17.56 40.42
C ASP A 603 28.87 18.78 40.12
N SER A 604 28.25 18.85 38.93
CA SER A 604 27.42 19.96 38.49
C SER A 604 25.92 19.67 38.46
N ASN A 605 25.45 18.52 38.96
CA ASN A 605 24.07 18.06 38.90
C ASN A 605 23.47 18.22 37.48
N SER A 606 24.16 17.66 36.50
CA SER A 606 23.83 17.82 35.08
C SER A 606 23.86 16.48 34.32
N VAL A 607 23.49 16.50 33.06
CA VAL A 607 23.64 15.38 32.13
C VAL A 607 24.26 15.84 30.82
N THR A 608 25.14 15.04 30.23
CA THR A 608 25.59 15.29 28.87
C THR A 608 24.68 14.56 27.90
N ILE A 609 23.89 15.33 27.14
CA ILE A 609 22.88 14.86 26.19
C ILE A 609 23.55 14.62 24.84
N ARG A 610 23.34 13.43 24.28
CA ARG A 610 23.63 13.13 22.87
C ARG A 610 22.31 12.85 22.17
N ARG A 611 21.97 13.67 21.16
CA ARG A 611 20.76 13.52 20.34
C ARG A 611 21.04 12.59 19.16
N LEU A 612 20.10 11.69 18.87
CA LEU A 612 20.20 10.74 17.76
C LEU A 612 20.23 11.43 16.38
N ASP A 613 19.45 12.47 16.20
CA ASP A 613 19.25 13.17 14.93
C ASP A 613 20.46 14.01 14.50
N THR A 614 21.13 14.68 15.43
CA THR A 614 22.21 15.63 15.15
C THR A 614 23.60 15.14 15.53
N ASN A 615 23.70 14.07 16.32
CA ASN A 615 24.92 13.61 16.99
C ASN A 615 25.63 14.72 17.84
N LYS A 616 24.96 15.85 18.08
CA LYS A 616 25.48 16.91 18.91
C LYS A 616 25.47 16.48 20.36
N GLN A 617 26.46 16.94 21.11
CA GLN A 617 26.52 16.76 22.55
C GLN A 617 26.42 18.12 23.21
N GLU A 618 25.61 18.21 24.24
CA GLU A 618 25.43 19.39 25.06
C GLU A 618 25.33 18.98 26.55
N ASN A 619 25.95 19.74 27.44
CA ASN A 619 25.75 19.53 28.85
C ASN A 619 24.60 20.44 29.33
N MET A 620 23.68 19.87 30.10
CA MET A 620 22.48 20.58 30.58
C MET A 620 22.25 20.25 32.06
N GLU A 621 21.95 21.27 32.85
CA GLU A 621 21.52 21.10 34.23
C GLU A 621 20.25 20.25 34.29
N LEU A 622 20.17 19.34 35.29
CA LEU A 622 19.15 18.30 35.32
C LEU A 622 17.72 18.86 35.42
N ASN A 623 17.49 19.92 36.23
CA ASN A 623 16.15 20.51 36.32
C ASN A 623 15.73 21.18 35.01
N LEU A 624 16.66 21.87 34.33
CA LEU A 624 16.40 22.44 33.00
C LEU A 624 16.11 21.37 31.95
N PHE A 625 16.81 20.22 32.03
CA PHE A 625 16.52 19.06 31.21
C PHE A 625 15.09 18.58 31.43
N LEU A 626 14.68 18.36 32.68
CA LEU A 626 13.34 17.90 33.02
C LEU A 626 12.25 18.86 32.53
N GLU A 627 12.40 20.16 32.72
CA GLU A 627 11.46 21.18 32.23
C GLU A 627 11.36 21.15 30.69
N THR A 628 12.51 21.18 30.02
CA THR A 628 12.57 21.24 28.54
C THR A 628 11.91 20.02 27.89
N PHE A 629 12.29 18.83 28.35
CA PHE A 629 11.86 17.60 27.70
C PHE A 629 10.47 17.12 28.16
N SER A 630 10.01 17.50 29.35
CA SER A 630 8.61 17.30 29.75
C SER A 630 7.65 18.13 28.88
N ALA A 631 8.07 19.34 28.49
CA ALA A 631 7.28 20.16 27.57
C ALA A 631 7.18 19.53 26.18
N LEU A 632 8.23 18.86 25.67
CA LEU A 632 8.26 18.13 24.39
C LEU A 632 7.53 16.77 24.44
N ASN A 633 7.19 16.29 25.65
CA ASN A 633 6.48 15.03 25.84
C ASN A 633 4.96 15.17 25.72
N LYS A 634 4.48 16.29 25.19
CA LYS A 634 3.07 16.56 24.91
C LYS A 634 2.84 16.53 23.39
N ALA A 635 1.74 15.86 22.97
CA ALA A 635 1.29 15.88 21.59
C ALA A 635 0.72 17.26 21.22
#